data_af465457b44d3bb465c375729dd6e4ee
#
_entry.id   af465457b44d3bb465c375729dd6e4ee
#
_cell.length_a   1.000
_cell.length_b   1.000
_cell.length_c   1.000
_cell.angle_alpha   90.00
_cell.angle_beta   90.00
_cell.angle_gamma   90.00
#
_symmetry.space_group_name_H-M   'P 1'
#
loop_
_entity.id
_entity.type
_entity.pdbx_description
1 polymer ?
#
loop_
_entity_poly.entity_id
_entity_poly.type
_entity_poly.pdbx_seq_one_letter_code
_entity_poly.pdbx_strand_id
1 'polypeptide(L)'
;GLRPKLTWAKKLTLDYTAPFKHLENLFYDNTRYVTRSVANHLNDIAKIDAPLVVETLKRWKKSGKQNQKEMEYITTHALRTLVKKGDEDALALLGYVKSPSIVVNNLVLHSNVVSVGETLIFDIEIEAKEDTRLIVDYLIHFKTKLGTLSPKVHKLKKLNLKKGEKITLKKKHLFKANMSTRTLYEGEHKVELQINGTVYASDSFILRSK
;
A
#
# COMPACT_ATOMS: atom_id res chain seq x y z
N GLY A 1 25.17 3.88 1.86
CA GLY A 1 24.12 3.36 1.30
C GLY A 1 24.18 2.93 -0.16
N LEU A 2 23.88 1.66 -0.39
CA LEU A 2 23.79 1.05 -1.72
C LEU A 2 22.36 1.10 -2.30
N ARG A 3 21.53 2.04 -1.82
CA ARG A 3 20.15 2.19 -2.34
C ARG A 3 20.19 2.88 -3.69
N PRO A 4 19.34 2.46 -4.66
CA PRO A 4 19.37 2.98 -6.04
C PRO A 4 19.11 4.49 -6.14
N LYS A 5 18.41 5.07 -5.16
CA LYS A 5 18.21 6.51 -5.06
C LYS A 5 18.42 6.97 -3.62
N LEU A 6 19.29 7.94 -3.46
CA LEU A 6 19.51 8.60 -2.18
C LEU A 6 18.61 9.83 -2.06
N THR A 7 17.99 10.04 -0.90
CA THR A 7 17.09 11.18 -0.68
C THR A 7 17.80 12.52 -0.80
N TRP A 8 19.09 12.57 -0.45
CA TRP A 8 19.96 13.76 -0.52
C TRP A 8 20.72 13.89 -1.83
N ALA A 9 20.83 12.83 -2.63
CA ALA A 9 21.56 12.81 -3.90
C ALA A 9 20.68 12.31 -5.03
N LYS A 10 19.57 12.98 -5.29
CA LYS A 10 18.52 12.57 -6.25
C LYS A 10 19.01 12.38 -7.69
N LYS A 11 20.11 13.01 -8.07
CA LYS A 11 20.71 12.91 -9.41
C LYS A 11 21.61 11.68 -9.58
N LEU A 12 22.05 11.06 -8.49
CA LEU A 12 22.86 9.84 -8.52
C LEU A 12 21.94 8.62 -8.62
N THR A 13 22.01 7.93 -9.73
CA THR A 13 21.40 6.61 -9.90
C THR A 13 22.52 5.59 -9.81
N LEU A 14 22.48 4.77 -8.77
CA LEU A 14 23.42 3.66 -8.60
C LEU A 14 22.92 2.43 -9.36
N ASP A 15 23.85 1.59 -9.79
CA ASP A 15 23.51 0.27 -10.31
C ASP A 15 22.77 -0.52 -9.21
N TYR A 16 21.50 -0.80 -9.46
CA TYR A 16 20.64 -1.49 -8.49
C TYR A 16 20.94 -2.99 -8.40
N THR A 17 21.73 -3.55 -9.32
CA THR A 17 22.13 -4.96 -9.30
C THR A 17 23.37 -5.20 -8.43
N ALA A 18 24.26 -4.22 -8.30
CA ALA A 18 25.50 -4.32 -7.54
C ALA A 18 25.33 -4.79 -6.07
N PRO A 19 24.29 -4.37 -5.30
CA PRO A 19 24.12 -4.80 -3.93
C PRO A 19 23.58 -6.23 -3.75
N PHE A 20 23.13 -6.91 -4.82
CA PHE A 20 22.49 -8.23 -4.69
C PHE A 20 23.36 -9.26 -3.97
N LYS A 21 24.67 -9.28 -4.24
CA LYS A 21 25.62 -10.17 -3.54
C LYS A 21 25.57 -10.01 -2.02
N HIS A 22 25.42 -8.78 -1.55
CA HIS A 22 25.27 -8.48 -0.12
C HIS A 22 23.89 -8.85 0.40
N LEU A 23 22.82 -8.58 -0.38
CA LEU A 23 21.47 -8.93 0.00
C LEU A 23 21.29 -10.45 0.13
N GLU A 24 21.95 -11.25 -0.75
CA GLU A 24 21.99 -12.73 -0.68
C GLU A 24 22.63 -13.27 0.60
N ASN A 25 23.53 -12.53 1.21
CA ASN A 25 24.17 -12.91 2.46
C ASN A 25 23.44 -12.38 3.70
N LEU A 26 22.56 -11.39 3.55
CA LEU A 26 21.92 -10.71 4.66
C LEU A 26 20.44 -11.08 4.85
N PHE A 27 19.79 -11.70 3.84
CA PHE A 27 18.35 -11.99 3.96
C PHE A 27 18.03 -13.05 5.02
N TYR A 28 18.98 -13.93 5.37
CA TYR A 28 18.83 -14.95 6.41
C TYR A 28 19.48 -14.57 7.74
N ASP A 29 19.82 -13.30 7.93
CA ASP A 29 20.28 -12.78 9.24
C ASP A 29 19.16 -12.95 10.29
N ASN A 30 19.57 -13.22 11.53
CA ASN A 30 18.65 -13.48 12.65
C ASN A 30 18.05 -12.21 13.25
N THR A 31 18.56 -11.02 12.86
CA THR A 31 18.10 -9.76 13.43
C THR A 31 17.12 -9.04 12.52
N ARG A 32 15.97 -8.63 13.08
CA ARG A 32 14.95 -7.83 12.40
C ARG A 32 15.51 -6.49 11.87
N TYR A 33 16.55 -5.96 12.48
CA TYR A 33 17.20 -4.73 12.01
C TYR A 33 17.80 -4.92 10.62
N VAL A 34 18.55 -6.03 10.41
CA VAL A 34 19.18 -6.38 9.14
C VAL A 34 18.13 -6.74 8.10
N THR A 35 17.22 -7.66 8.41
CA THR A 35 16.20 -8.12 7.46
C THR A 35 15.24 -7.01 7.04
N ARG A 36 14.94 -6.04 7.93
CA ARG A 36 14.19 -4.84 7.57
C ARG A 36 14.96 -3.95 6.59
N SER A 37 16.27 -3.83 6.75
CA SER A 37 17.12 -3.07 5.82
C SER A 37 17.16 -3.74 4.45
N VAL A 38 17.29 -5.07 4.40
CA VAL A 38 17.18 -5.87 3.17
C VAL A 38 15.84 -5.63 2.47
N ALA A 39 14.74 -5.77 3.21
CA ALA A 39 13.39 -5.58 2.66
C ALA A 39 13.14 -4.14 2.16
N ASN A 40 13.68 -3.12 2.84
CA ASN A 40 13.61 -1.74 2.39
C ASN A 40 14.39 -1.54 1.08
N HIS A 41 15.57 -2.15 0.97
CA HIS A 41 16.40 -2.08 -0.22
C HIS A 41 15.68 -2.72 -1.41
N LEU A 42 15.16 -3.94 -1.24
CA LEU A 42 14.35 -4.62 -2.26
C LEU A 42 13.13 -3.79 -2.66
N ASN A 43 12.46 -3.14 -1.73
CA ASN A 43 11.32 -2.25 -2.07
C ASN A 43 11.74 -1.03 -2.91
N ASP A 44 12.96 -0.54 -2.76
CA ASP A 44 13.45 0.54 -3.62
C ASP A 44 13.81 0.02 -5.02
N ILE A 45 14.42 -1.17 -5.11
CA ILE A 45 14.69 -1.86 -6.38
C ILE A 45 13.39 -2.21 -7.10
N ALA A 46 12.36 -2.69 -6.39
CA ALA A 46 11.07 -3.04 -6.96
C ALA A 46 10.34 -1.89 -7.68
N LYS A 47 10.72 -0.65 -7.42
CA LYS A 47 10.20 0.52 -8.15
C LYS A 47 10.82 0.68 -9.55
N ILE A 48 11.94 0.00 -9.80
CA ILE A 48 12.74 0.05 -11.03
C ILE A 48 12.57 -1.27 -11.79
N ASP A 49 12.72 -2.38 -11.09
CA ASP A 49 12.69 -3.73 -11.62
C ASP A 49 11.88 -4.64 -10.70
N ALA A 50 10.57 -4.67 -10.89
CA ALA A 50 9.65 -5.48 -10.11
C ALA A 50 9.87 -6.98 -10.32
N PRO A 51 10.03 -7.50 -11.58
CA PRO A 51 10.25 -8.91 -11.83
C PRO A 51 11.47 -9.47 -11.09
N LEU A 52 12.60 -8.75 -11.14
CA LEU A 52 13.84 -9.17 -10.44
C LEU A 52 13.61 -9.37 -8.94
N VAL A 53 12.87 -8.46 -8.29
CA VAL A 53 12.60 -8.57 -6.85
C VAL A 53 11.64 -9.72 -6.56
N VAL A 54 10.60 -9.89 -7.35
CA VAL A 54 9.63 -11.00 -7.18
C VAL A 54 10.33 -12.35 -7.31
N GLU A 55 11.14 -12.54 -8.35
CA GLU A 55 11.90 -13.78 -8.56
C GLU A 55 12.94 -14.02 -7.45
N THR A 56 13.61 -12.98 -6.97
CA THR A 56 14.53 -13.07 -5.84
C THR A 56 13.81 -13.56 -4.59
N LEU A 57 12.65 -13.00 -4.27
CA LEU A 57 11.87 -13.41 -3.10
C LEU A 57 11.33 -14.85 -3.23
N LYS A 58 10.89 -15.27 -4.42
CA LYS A 58 10.51 -16.66 -4.70
C LYS A 58 11.67 -17.61 -4.44
N ARG A 59 12.86 -17.29 -4.96
CA ARG A 59 14.06 -18.07 -4.80
C ARG A 59 14.50 -18.17 -3.33
N TRP A 60 14.48 -17.05 -2.59
CA TRP A 60 14.80 -17.04 -1.17
C TRP A 60 13.82 -17.86 -0.33
N LYS A 61 12.52 -17.75 -0.61
CA LYS A 61 11.48 -18.57 0.04
C LYS A 61 11.72 -20.05 -0.20
N LYS A 62 12.06 -20.44 -1.45
CA LYS A 62 12.35 -21.84 -1.82
C LYS A 62 13.63 -22.37 -1.17
N SER A 63 14.61 -21.50 -0.90
CA SER A 63 15.91 -21.92 -0.30
C SER A 63 15.81 -22.45 1.12
N GLY A 64 14.75 -22.08 1.86
CA GLY A 64 14.57 -22.45 3.27
C GLY A 64 15.62 -21.91 4.24
N LYS A 65 16.53 -21.02 3.81
CA LYS A 65 17.62 -20.48 4.65
C LYS A 65 17.14 -19.55 5.76
N GLN A 66 15.99 -18.86 5.54
CA GLN A 66 15.40 -18.00 6.55
C GLN A 66 14.17 -18.67 7.16
N ASN A 67 13.90 -18.44 8.46
CA ASN A 67 12.67 -18.92 9.09
C ASN A 67 11.42 -18.32 8.43
N GLN A 68 10.33 -19.08 8.46
CA GLN A 68 9.10 -18.73 7.75
C GLN A 68 8.56 -17.35 8.14
N LYS A 69 8.49 -17.05 9.42
CA LYS A 69 7.94 -15.78 9.95
C LYS A 69 8.74 -14.57 9.46
N GLU A 70 10.06 -14.68 9.44
CA GLU A 70 10.94 -13.62 8.99
C GLU A 70 10.91 -13.48 7.47
N MET A 71 10.85 -14.61 6.72
CA MET A 71 10.70 -14.57 5.27
C MET A 71 9.37 -13.94 4.83
N GLU A 72 8.28 -14.20 5.54
CA GLU A 72 6.99 -13.54 5.32
C GLU A 72 7.08 -12.03 5.57
N TYR A 73 7.79 -11.63 6.62
CA TYR A 73 8.04 -10.20 6.89
C TYR A 73 8.83 -9.53 5.76
N ILE A 74 9.97 -10.14 5.35
CA ILE A 74 10.81 -9.61 4.26
C ILE A 74 9.97 -9.45 2.99
N THR A 75 9.23 -10.50 2.61
CA THR A 75 8.39 -10.50 1.40
C THR A 75 7.34 -9.41 1.44
N THR A 76 6.55 -9.35 2.53
CA THR A 76 5.50 -8.34 2.69
C THR A 76 6.06 -6.91 2.67
N HIS A 77 7.21 -6.71 3.31
CA HIS A 77 7.81 -5.38 3.44
C HIS A 77 8.48 -4.91 2.16
N ALA A 78 9.13 -5.83 1.43
CA ALA A 78 9.75 -5.56 0.12
C ALA A 78 8.69 -5.23 -0.94
N LEU A 79 7.57 -5.93 -0.97
CA LEU A 79 6.54 -5.78 -2.00
C LEU A 79 5.50 -4.69 -1.68
N ARG A 80 5.61 -3.98 -0.55
CA ARG A 80 4.56 -3.03 -0.08
C ARG A 80 4.21 -1.93 -1.09
N THR A 81 5.16 -1.49 -1.92
CA THR A 81 4.91 -0.47 -2.96
C THR A 81 4.21 -1.09 -4.16
N LEU A 82 4.61 -2.28 -4.59
CA LEU A 82 3.98 -3.02 -5.68
C LEU A 82 2.54 -3.39 -5.34
N VAL A 83 2.31 -3.92 -4.14
CA VAL A 83 0.96 -4.26 -3.65
C VAL A 83 0.02 -3.05 -3.68
N LYS A 84 0.49 -1.87 -3.25
CA LYS A 84 -0.31 -0.63 -3.34
C LYS A 84 -0.65 -0.21 -4.77
N LYS A 85 0.18 -0.60 -5.73
CA LYS A 85 -0.04 -0.36 -7.17
C LYS A 85 -0.88 -1.44 -7.84
N GLY A 86 -1.23 -2.50 -7.11
CA GLY A 86 -1.95 -3.64 -7.66
C GLY A 86 -1.13 -4.50 -8.61
N ASP A 87 0.19 -4.60 -8.37
CA ASP A 87 1.06 -5.49 -9.12
C ASP A 87 0.65 -6.94 -8.89
N GLU A 88 0.38 -7.65 -9.97
CA GLU A 88 -0.26 -8.97 -9.95
C GLU A 88 0.66 -10.05 -9.39
N ASP A 89 1.93 -10.03 -9.79
CA ASP A 89 2.92 -11.01 -9.31
C ASP A 89 3.24 -10.81 -7.83
N ALA A 90 3.33 -9.54 -7.39
CA ALA A 90 3.52 -9.22 -5.98
C ALA A 90 2.32 -9.65 -5.12
N LEU A 91 1.10 -9.44 -5.60
CA LEU A 91 -0.13 -9.90 -4.94
C LEU A 91 -0.17 -11.42 -4.87
N ALA A 92 0.07 -12.12 -5.99
CA ALA A 92 0.08 -13.57 -6.08
C ALA A 92 1.12 -14.19 -5.13
N LEU A 93 2.33 -13.64 -5.06
CA LEU A 93 3.37 -14.12 -4.13
C LEU A 93 2.97 -14.01 -2.65
N LEU A 94 2.10 -13.06 -2.31
CA LEU A 94 1.52 -12.88 -0.98
C LEU A 94 0.19 -13.64 -0.79
N GLY A 95 -0.28 -14.37 -1.81
CA GLY A 95 -1.52 -15.15 -1.78
C GLY A 95 -2.79 -14.31 -1.90
N TYR A 96 -2.73 -13.21 -2.64
CA TYR A 96 -3.89 -12.37 -2.99
C TYR A 96 -4.15 -12.46 -4.50
N VAL A 97 -5.41 -12.39 -4.90
CA VAL A 97 -5.84 -12.28 -6.29
C VAL A 97 -6.12 -10.82 -6.60
N LYS A 98 -5.63 -10.29 -7.74
CA LYS A 98 -5.80 -8.89 -8.13
C LYS A 98 -7.28 -8.50 -8.30
N SER A 99 -8.07 -9.37 -8.90
CA SER A 99 -9.50 -9.15 -9.13
C SER A 99 -10.30 -10.25 -8.40
N PRO A 100 -10.49 -10.12 -7.06
CA PRO A 100 -11.24 -11.08 -6.30
C PRO A 100 -12.72 -11.06 -6.67
N SER A 101 -13.41 -12.21 -6.55
CA SER A 101 -14.85 -12.35 -6.80
C SER A 101 -15.63 -11.77 -5.61
N ILE A 102 -15.86 -10.47 -5.65
CA ILE A 102 -16.54 -9.69 -4.59
C ILE A 102 -17.56 -8.73 -5.18
N VAL A 103 -18.52 -8.32 -4.37
CA VAL A 103 -19.39 -7.18 -4.64
C VAL A 103 -19.09 -6.10 -3.59
N VAL A 104 -18.84 -4.89 -4.06
CA VAL A 104 -18.76 -3.68 -3.23
C VAL A 104 -20.06 -2.92 -3.43
N ASN A 105 -20.90 -2.88 -2.41
CA ASN A 105 -22.23 -2.30 -2.56
C ASN A 105 -22.19 -0.79 -2.60
N ASN A 106 -21.53 -0.13 -1.65
CA ASN A 106 -21.41 1.33 -1.64
C ASN A 106 -20.21 1.82 -0.82
N LEU A 107 -19.65 2.94 -1.23
CA LEU A 107 -18.86 3.84 -0.40
C LEU A 107 -19.77 5.01 -0.01
N VAL A 108 -20.14 5.10 1.28
CA VAL A 108 -21.10 6.11 1.74
C VAL A 108 -20.39 7.10 2.65
N LEU A 109 -20.33 8.36 2.25
CA LEU A 109 -19.84 9.46 3.07
C LEU A 109 -20.94 9.91 4.04
N HIS A 110 -20.59 10.12 5.32
CA HIS A 110 -21.54 10.67 6.31
C HIS A 110 -21.71 12.18 6.14
N SER A 111 -20.77 12.86 5.48
CA SER A 111 -20.84 14.28 5.10
C SER A 111 -20.01 14.52 3.85
N ASN A 112 -20.55 15.33 2.94
CA ASN A 112 -19.84 15.78 1.75
C ASN A 112 -19.01 17.06 2.01
N VAL A 113 -19.01 17.58 3.24
CA VAL A 113 -18.21 18.74 3.65
C VAL A 113 -17.49 18.41 4.96
N VAL A 114 -16.19 18.68 5.01
CA VAL A 114 -15.34 18.45 6.18
C VAL A 114 -14.41 19.65 6.35
N SER A 115 -14.21 20.12 7.59
CA SER A 115 -13.26 21.20 7.87
C SER A 115 -11.89 20.66 8.30
N VAL A 116 -10.85 21.45 8.09
CA VAL A 116 -9.52 21.14 8.63
C VAL A 116 -9.62 21.07 10.17
N GLY A 117 -9.11 19.99 10.74
CA GLY A 117 -9.28 19.64 12.16
C GLY A 117 -10.40 18.63 12.41
N GLU A 118 -11.29 18.39 11.44
CA GLU A 118 -12.39 17.45 11.54
C GLU A 118 -12.08 16.11 10.87
N THR A 119 -13.04 15.20 10.93
CA THR A 119 -12.90 13.81 10.48
C THR A 119 -13.91 13.49 9.38
N LEU A 120 -13.41 13.09 8.21
CA LEU A 120 -14.22 12.41 7.21
C LEU A 120 -14.58 11.01 7.71
N ILE A 121 -15.88 10.70 7.73
CA ILE A 121 -16.39 9.38 8.13
C ILE A 121 -17.08 8.76 6.91
N PHE A 122 -16.76 7.51 6.63
CA PHE A 122 -17.40 6.75 5.57
C PHE A 122 -17.52 5.27 5.92
N ASP A 123 -18.53 4.65 5.35
CA ASP A 123 -18.84 3.23 5.48
C ASP A 123 -18.67 2.54 4.12
N ILE A 124 -18.27 1.27 4.18
CA ILE A 124 -18.04 0.42 3.01
C ILE A 124 -18.64 -0.95 3.31
N GLU A 125 -19.44 -1.48 2.40
CA GLU A 125 -19.95 -2.85 2.48
C GLU A 125 -19.33 -3.70 1.39
N ILE A 126 -18.79 -4.86 1.77
CA ILE A 126 -18.16 -5.85 0.89
C ILE A 126 -18.81 -7.20 1.11
N GLU A 127 -19.21 -7.86 0.03
CA GLU A 127 -19.69 -9.25 0.02
C GLU A 127 -18.76 -10.13 -0.80
N ALA A 128 -18.29 -11.23 -0.23
CA ALA A 128 -17.47 -12.21 -0.92
C ALA A 128 -18.33 -13.21 -1.69
N LYS A 129 -18.08 -13.42 -2.99
CA LYS A 129 -18.76 -14.43 -3.79
C LYS A 129 -18.04 -15.79 -3.78
N GLU A 130 -16.77 -15.78 -3.32
CA GLU A 130 -15.93 -16.96 -3.11
C GLU A 130 -15.05 -16.74 -1.87
N ASP A 131 -14.43 -17.82 -1.36
CA ASP A 131 -13.42 -17.70 -0.31
C ASP A 131 -12.28 -16.84 -0.81
N THR A 132 -12.01 -15.72 -0.13
CA THR A 132 -11.03 -14.75 -0.65
C THR A 132 -10.26 -14.01 0.44
N ARG A 133 -9.05 -13.60 0.08
CA ARG A 133 -8.21 -12.74 0.91
C ARG A 133 -8.13 -11.35 0.32
N LEU A 134 -8.39 -10.33 1.12
CA LEU A 134 -8.46 -8.94 0.69
C LEU A 134 -7.47 -8.06 1.45
N ILE A 135 -6.81 -7.19 0.71
CA ILE A 135 -6.13 -6.00 1.24
C ILE A 135 -7.05 -4.83 0.91
N VAL A 136 -7.73 -4.32 1.92
CA VAL A 136 -8.61 -3.16 1.77
C VAL A 136 -7.84 -1.92 2.15
N ASP A 137 -7.68 -1.03 1.19
CA ASP A 137 -7.06 0.28 1.33
C ASP A 137 -8.06 1.36 0.90
N TYR A 138 -7.81 2.62 1.23
CA TYR A 138 -8.52 3.76 0.68
C TYR A 138 -7.52 4.83 0.25
N LEU A 139 -7.86 5.57 -0.77
CA LEU A 139 -7.08 6.71 -1.26
C LEU A 139 -7.81 7.99 -0.91
N ILE A 140 -7.06 8.98 -0.42
CA ILE A 140 -7.50 10.37 -0.41
C ILE A 140 -6.72 11.08 -1.50
N HIS A 141 -7.43 11.67 -2.44
CA HIS A 141 -6.88 12.55 -3.47
C HIS A 141 -6.90 13.97 -2.93
N PHE A 142 -5.75 14.43 -2.50
CA PHE A 142 -5.59 15.75 -1.90
C PHE A 142 -5.40 16.81 -3.00
N LYS A 143 -6.14 17.91 -2.93
CA LYS A 143 -5.90 19.08 -3.76
C LYS A 143 -4.50 19.64 -3.49
N THR A 144 -3.77 19.93 -4.55
CA THR A 144 -2.45 20.56 -4.51
C THR A 144 -2.56 22.07 -4.67
N LYS A 145 -1.45 22.80 -4.45
CA LYS A 145 -1.39 24.26 -4.71
C LYS A 145 -1.76 24.63 -6.16
N LEU A 146 -1.48 23.73 -7.10
CA LEU A 146 -1.79 23.92 -8.53
C LEU A 146 -3.22 23.50 -8.92
N GLY A 147 -4.06 23.12 -7.94
CA GLY A 147 -5.43 22.67 -8.19
C GLY A 147 -5.57 21.22 -8.64
N THR A 148 -4.48 20.52 -8.94
CA THR A 148 -4.51 19.09 -9.29
C THR A 148 -4.74 18.21 -8.06
N LEU A 149 -5.19 16.97 -8.27
CA LEU A 149 -5.38 16.00 -7.18
C LEU A 149 -4.17 15.06 -7.08
N SER A 150 -3.68 14.85 -5.86
CA SER A 150 -2.57 13.95 -5.56
C SER A 150 -3.03 12.82 -4.64
N PRO A 151 -3.06 11.54 -5.11
CA PRO A 151 -3.53 10.43 -4.32
C PRO A 151 -2.53 10.00 -3.24
N LYS A 152 -3.06 9.62 -2.08
CA LYS A 152 -2.31 8.94 -1.03
C LYS A 152 -3.08 7.73 -0.54
N VAL A 153 -2.44 6.56 -0.64
CA VAL A 153 -2.99 5.29 -0.19
C VAL A 153 -2.83 5.14 1.32
N HIS A 154 -3.92 4.80 1.98
CA HIS A 154 -4.02 4.53 3.40
C HIS A 154 -4.53 3.10 3.61
N LYS A 155 -3.88 2.34 4.49
CA LYS A 155 -4.35 1.01 4.87
C LYS A 155 -5.62 1.09 5.68
N LEU A 156 -6.59 0.25 5.36
CA LEU A 156 -7.80 0.10 6.14
C LEU A 156 -7.76 -1.23 6.92
N LYS A 157 -7.83 -2.37 6.21
CA LYS A 157 -7.89 -3.69 6.84
C LYS A 157 -7.40 -4.79 5.90
N LYS A 158 -6.90 -5.89 6.47
CA LYS A 158 -6.75 -7.16 5.76
C LYS A 158 -7.88 -8.08 6.19
N LEU A 159 -8.50 -8.77 5.26
CA LEU A 159 -9.65 -9.64 5.49
C LEU A 159 -9.40 -11.02 4.88
N ASN A 160 -9.97 -12.03 5.53
CA ASN A 160 -10.16 -13.36 4.97
C ASN A 160 -11.67 -13.62 5.06
N LEU A 161 -12.34 -13.60 3.93
CA LEU A 161 -13.80 -13.76 3.86
C LEU A 161 -14.13 -15.11 3.27
N LYS A 162 -15.19 -15.72 3.78
CA LYS A 162 -15.80 -16.91 3.23
C LYS A 162 -16.84 -16.55 2.18
N LYS A 163 -17.13 -17.48 1.27
CA LYS A 163 -18.21 -17.33 0.29
C LYS A 163 -19.51 -16.92 0.97
N GLY A 164 -20.15 -15.87 0.48
CA GLY A 164 -21.39 -15.28 1.01
C GLY A 164 -21.22 -14.39 2.24
N GLU A 165 -20.01 -14.27 2.79
CA GLU A 165 -19.78 -13.41 3.94
C GLU A 165 -19.86 -11.93 3.55
N LYS A 166 -20.61 -11.16 4.35
CA LYS A 166 -20.76 -9.71 4.23
C LYS A 166 -20.07 -9.02 5.39
N ILE A 167 -19.38 -7.93 5.10
CA ILE A 167 -18.75 -7.10 6.12
C ILE A 167 -18.97 -5.63 5.84
N THR A 168 -19.32 -4.88 6.89
CA THR A 168 -19.35 -3.42 6.86
C THR A 168 -18.11 -2.88 7.57
N LEU A 169 -17.35 -2.02 6.91
CA LEU A 169 -16.19 -1.33 7.45
C LEU A 169 -16.50 0.15 7.58
N LYS A 170 -16.30 0.68 8.78
CA LYS A 170 -16.40 2.11 9.05
C LYS A 170 -15.02 2.71 9.20
N LYS A 171 -14.74 3.81 8.49
CA LYS A 171 -13.46 4.52 8.56
C LYS A 171 -13.67 5.97 8.98
N LYS A 172 -12.75 6.41 9.86
CA LYS A 172 -12.58 7.81 10.26
C LYS A 172 -11.22 8.29 9.76
N HIS A 173 -11.18 9.37 8.97
CA HIS A 173 -9.96 10.00 8.47
C HIS A 173 -9.88 11.45 8.95
N LEU A 174 -8.97 11.73 9.88
CA LEU A 174 -8.76 13.07 10.43
C LEU A 174 -7.94 13.93 9.47
N PHE A 175 -8.44 15.10 9.09
CA PHE A 175 -7.70 16.14 8.37
C PHE A 175 -6.96 17.04 9.36
N LYS A 176 -5.86 16.50 9.93
CA LYS A 176 -5.10 17.20 10.98
C LYS A 176 -4.57 18.54 10.45
N ALA A 177 -4.82 19.61 11.22
CA ALA A 177 -4.20 20.90 10.97
C ALA A 177 -2.67 20.87 11.22
N ASN A 178 -1.93 21.74 10.57
CA ASN A 178 -0.48 21.95 10.77
C ASN A 178 0.37 20.67 10.64
N MET A 179 0.10 19.86 9.60
CA MET A 179 0.93 18.70 9.30
C MET A 179 2.27 19.13 8.68
N SER A 180 3.39 18.66 9.23
CA SER A 180 4.73 18.88 8.66
C SER A 180 4.93 18.22 7.29
N THR A 181 4.14 17.18 6.97
CA THR A 181 4.31 16.36 5.76
C THR A 181 3.43 16.79 4.59
N ARG A 182 2.44 17.66 4.81
CA ARG A 182 1.47 18.08 3.79
C ARG A 182 0.77 19.39 4.18
N THR A 183 0.63 20.29 3.21
CA THR A 183 -0.31 21.41 3.29
C THR A 183 -1.67 20.96 2.75
N LEU A 184 -2.74 21.27 3.49
CA LEU A 184 -4.12 21.05 3.06
C LEU A 184 -4.63 22.31 2.36
N TYR A 185 -5.22 22.12 1.17
CA TYR A 185 -5.82 23.19 0.37
C TYR A 185 -7.33 22.99 0.32
N GLU A 186 -8.09 24.05 0.41
CA GLU A 186 -9.56 24.04 0.31
C GLU A 186 -10.06 23.59 -1.08
N GLY A 187 -11.26 23.06 -1.10
CA GLY A 187 -12.01 22.71 -2.30
C GLY A 187 -12.27 21.24 -2.42
N GLU A 188 -12.52 20.78 -3.64
CA GLU A 188 -12.88 19.41 -3.92
C GLU A 188 -11.71 18.46 -3.71
N HIS A 189 -11.99 17.38 -2.99
CA HIS A 189 -11.16 16.22 -2.75
C HIS A 189 -11.92 14.96 -3.15
N LYS A 190 -11.21 13.84 -3.34
CA LYS A 190 -11.84 12.57 -3.68
C LYS A 190 -11.37 11.48 -2.71
N VAL A 191 -12.27 10.58 -2.35
CA VAL A 191 -11.95 9.33 -1.67
C VAL A 191 -12.24 8.16 -2.60
N GLU A 192 -11.35 7.17 -2.62
CA GLU A 192 -11.52 5.94 -3.37
C GLU A 192 -11.31 4.74 -2.45
N LEU A 193 -12.12 3.71 -2.65
CA LEU A 193 -11.89 2.38 -2.08
C LEU A 193 -11.04 1.56 -3.03
N GLN A 194 -9.94 1.04 -2.52
CA GLN A 194 -9.04 0.16 -3.27
C GLN A 194 -8.98 -1.21 -2.59
N ILE A 195 -9.20 -2.28 -3.35
CA ILE A 195 -9.08 -3.66 -2.87
C ILE A 195 -8.09 -4.39 -3.77
N ASN A 196 -7.10 -5.03 -3.17
CA ASN A 196 -5.99 -5.69 -3.87
C ASN A 196 -5.38 -4.82 -4.99
N GLY A 197 -5.27 -3.51 -4.75
CA GLY A 197 -4.70 -2.55 -5.70
C GLY A 197 -5.65 -2.07 -6.80
N THR A 198 -6.88 -2.57 -6.87
CA THR A 198 -7.91 -2.15 -7.84
C THR A 198 -8.94 -1.25 -7.16
N VAL A 199 -9.34 -0.17 -7.82
CA VAL A 199 -10.37 0.76 -7.32
C VAL A 199 -11.76 0.17 -7.61
N TYR A 200 -12.61 0.11 -6.58
CA TYR A 200 -13.99 -0.43 -6.66
C TYR A 200 -15.07 0.63 -6.50
N ALA A 201 -14.80 1.67 -5.75
CA ALA A 201 -15.78 2.75 -5.52
C ALA A 201 -15.05 4.06 -5.28
N SER A 202 -15.74 5.18 -5.53
CA SER A 202 -15.21 6.51 -5.26
C SER A 202 -16.32 7.50 -4.96
N ASP A 203 -15.99 8.54 -4.19
CA ASP A 203 -16.88 9.67 -3.92
C ASP A 203 -16.06 10.94 -3.71
N SER A 204 -16.70 12.11 -3.83
CA SER A 204 -16.07 13.43 -3.67
C SER A 204 -16.60 14.16 -2.44
N PHE A 205 -15.77 14.99 -1.84
CA PHE A 205 -16.14 15.85 -0.72
C PHE A 205 -15.39 17.18 -0.79
N ILE A 206 -15.94 18.19 -0.11
CA ILE A 206 -15.33 19.52 -0.01
C ILE A 206 -14.58 19.64 1.31
N LEU A 207 -13.29 19.95 1.24
CA LEU A 207 -12.51 20.35 2.40
C LEU A 207 -12.55 21.87 2.55
N ARG A 208 -12.85 22.37 3.76
CA ARG A 208 -12.85 23.80 4.12
C ARG A 208 -11.72 24.09 5.11
N SER A 209 -11.17 25.27 5.09
CA SER A 209 -10.39 25.79 6.22
C SER A 209 -11.29 25.95 7.45
N LYS A 210 -10.69 25.99 8.59
CA LYS A 210 -11.39 26.22 9.85
C LYS A 210 -11.60 27.72 10.04
#